data_1b0270adefebe7d7a3d214b5b664b238
#
_entry.id   1b0270adefebe7d7a3d214b5b664b238
#
_cell.length_a   1.000
_cell.length_b   1.000
_cell.length_c   1.000
_cell.angle_alpha   90.00
_cell.angle_beta   90.00
_cell.angle_gamma   90.00
#
_symmetry.space_group_name_H-M   'P 1'
#
loop_
_entity.id
_entity.type
_entity.pdbx_description
1 polymer ?
#
loop_
_entity_poly.entity_id
_entity_poly.type
_entity_poly.pdbx_seq_one_letter_code
_entity_poly.pdbx_strand_id
1 'polypeptide(L)'
;MTLPNRIARPEAAPALFRLLSDSALSRAALGACGFPLALLDAVPSARIVTYVNPAFEKFFGFDEREAVGRPLAALLFRGDEALLQRVLSEAPCGCQLKAWGKDGAARHIEIALGAIRCADGRLTHWAVSFSDRSELERLRTELETLRAQAASV
;
A
#
# COMPACT_ATOMS: atom_id res chain seq x y z
N MET A 1 -38.30 -19.31 -17.74
CA MET A 1 -37.37 -19.27 -18.15
C MET A 1 -36.34 -18.78 -17.48
N THR A 2 -35.71 -19.25 -17.04
CA THR A 2 -34.82 -18.85 -16.27
C THR A 2 -33.62 -18.59 -16.70
N LEU A 3 -33.09 -18.00 -16.36
CA LEU A 3 -32.00 -17.64 -16.71
C LEU A 3 -30.96 -18.05 -16.09
N PRO A 4 -30.41 -18.28 -16.32
CA PRO A 4 -29.39 -18.82 -15.90
C PRO A 4 -28.44 -18.12 -15.35
N ASN A 5 -28.45 -17.72 -14.91
CA ASN A 5 -27.66 -17.02 -14.37
C ASN A 5 -26.62 -17.64 -13.93
N ARG A 6 -26.50 -18.56 -13.93
CA ARG A 6 -25.61 -19.13 -13.55
C ARG A 6 -24.51 -18.73 -13.59
N ILE A 7 -24.30 -18.20 -13.76
CA ILE A 7 -23.41 -17.49 -13.78
C ILE A 7 -22.36 -17.83 -13.06
N ALA A 8 -22.50 -18.02 -12.21
CA ALA A 8 -21.55 -18.27 -11.39
C ALA A 8 -20.67 -19.26 -11.84
N ARG A 9 -19.69 -19.28 -12.10
CA ARG A 9 -18.90 -20.15 -12.41
C ARG A 9 -18.67 -21.00 -11.30
N PRO A 10 -19.13 -22.06 -11.11
CA PRO A 10 -18.97 -22.96 -10.02
C PRO A 10 -17.52 -23.33 -9.71
N GLU A 11 -16.71 -23.43 -10.73
CA GLU A 11 -15.31 -23.75 -10.48
C GLU A 11 -14.54 -22.58 -9.90
N ALA A 12 -14.82 -21.40 -10.39
CA ALA A 12 -14.11 -20.20 -9.94
C ALA A 12 -14.45 -19.88 -8.50
N ALA A 13 -15.71 -20.04 -8.11
CA ALA A 13 -16.14 -19.67 -6.76
C ALA A 13 -15.45 -20.50 -5.67
N PRO A 14 -15.36 -21.82 -5.77
CA PRO A 14 -14.62 -22.57 -4.77
C PRO A 14 -13.15 -22.24 -4.70
N ALA A 15 -12.52 -22.01 -5.84
CA ALA A 15 -11.10 -21.66 -5.86
C ALA A 15 -10.84 -20.32 -5.19
N LEU A 16 -11.67 -19.33 -5.48
CA LEU A 16 -11.55 -18.02 -4.87
C LEU A 16 -11.81 -18.09 -3.37
N PHE A 17 -12.84 -18.84 -2.97
CA PHE A 17 -13.17 -19.00 -1.57
C PHE A 17 -12.00 -19.63 -0.81
N ARG A 18 -11.38 -20.64 -1.41
CA ARG A 18 -10.26 -21.31 -0.80
C ARG A 18 -9.08 -20.35 -0.64
N LEU A 19 -8.82 -19.54 -1.63
CA LEU A 19 -7.75 -18.55 -1.56
C LEU A 19 -8.01 -17.57 -0.41
N LEU A 20 -9.22 -17.08 -0.27
CA LEU A 20 -9.55 -16.13 0.78
C LEU A 20 -9.55 -16.75 2.18
N SER A 21 -9.80 -18.05 2.26
CA SER A 21 -9.86 -18.74 3.54
C SER A 21 -8.51 -19.29 4.01
N ASP A 22 -7.58 -19.48 3.11
CA ASP A 22 -6.30 -20.09 3.44
C ASP A 22 -5.30 -18.99 3.73
N SER A 23 -4.99 -18.79 4.99
CA SER A 23 -4.08 -17.71 5.39
C SER A 23 -2.66 -17.94 4.88
N ALA A 24 -2.22 -19.19 4.78
CA ALA A 24 -0.87 -19.47 4.25
C ALA A 24 -0.78 -19.15 2.77
N LEU A 25 -1.82 -19.49 2.00
CA LEU A 25 -1.85 -19.19 0.59
C LEU A 25 -1.98 -17.70 0.34
N SER A 26 -2.82 -17.01 1.11
CA SER A 26 -2.97 -15.57 1.03
C SER A 26 -1.65 -14.85 1.33
N ARG A 27 -0.97 -15.29 2.38
CA ARG A 27 0.32 -14.73 2.74
C ARG A 27 1.36 -14.97 1.64
N ALA A 28 1.37 -16.15 1.06
CA ALA A 28 2.28 -16.46 -0.04
C ALA A 28 1.98 -15.60 -1.27
N ALA A 29 0.72 -15.38 -1.57
CA ALA A 29 0.32 -14.53 -2.70
C ALA A 29 0.76 -13.09 -2.50
N LEU A 30 0.58 -12.54 -1.30
CA LEU A 30 1.01 -11.18 -0.98
C LEU A 30 2.53 -11.09 -1.01
N GLY A 31 3.22 -12.13 -0.56
CA GLY A 31 4.67 -12.17 -0.59
C GLY A 31 5.24 -12.24 -2.00
N ALA A 32 4.48 -12.77 -2.94
CA ALA A 32 4.91 -12.87 -4.34
C ALA A 32 4.70 -11.57 -5.11
N CYS A 33 3.99 -10.60 -4.53
CA CYS A 33 3.81 -9.31 -5.20
C CYS A 33 5.14 -8.59 -5.31
N GLY A 34 5.41 -8.04 -6.49
CA GLY A 34 6.67 -7.36 -6.74
C GLY A 34 6.71 -5.92 -6.26
N PHE A 35 5.63 -5.39 -5.74
CA PHE A 35 5.57 -4.03 -5.22
C PHE A 35 5.42 -4.04 -3.69
N PRO A 36 5.94 -3.01 -3.01
CA PRO A 36 5.82 -2.94 -1.56
C PRO A 36 4.36 -2.90 -1.11
N LEU A 37 4.03 -3.69 -0.10
CA LEU A 37 2.67 -3.77 0.41
C LEU A 37 2.70 -3.96 1.91
N ALA A 38 1.80 -3.27 2.60
CA ALA A 38 1.60 -3.42 4.04
C ALA A 38 0.12 -3.55 4.34
N LEU A 39 -0.20 -4.27 5.40
CA LEU A 39 -1.56 -4.31 5.93
C LEU A 39 -1.57 -3.56 7.26
N LEU A 40 -2.56 -2.71 7.45
CA LEU A 40 -2.74 -1.94 8.67
C LEU A 40 -4.02 -2.36 9.35
N ASP A 41 -3.98 -2.35 10.68
CA ASP A 41 -5.20 -2.53 11.45
C ASP A 41 -6.10 -1.31 11.22
N ALA A 42 -7.39 -1.55 11.12
CA ALA A 42 -8.36 -0.49 10.91
C ALA A 42 -8.70 0.30 12.17
N VAL A 43 -8.24 -0.14 13.34
CA VAL A 43 -8.48 0.58 14.58
C VAL A 43 -7.94 2.00 14.44
N PRO A 44 -8.79 3.02 14.62
CA PRO A 44 -8.45 4.38 14.20
C PRO A 44 -7.22 4.99 14.84
N SER A 45 -6.99 4.67 16.08
CA SER A 45 -6.00 5.42 16.85
C SER A 45 -4.57 5.14 16.47
N ALA A 46 -4.25 4.01 15.87
CA ALA A 46 -2.85 3.64 15.73
C ALA A 46 -2.40 3.26 14.34
N ARG A 47 -3.28 2.74 13.50
CA ARG A 47 -2.89 2.28 12.15
C ARG A 47 -1.66 1.39 12.21
N ILE A 48 -1.72 0.40 13.09
CA ILE A 48 -0.57 -0.47 13.33
C ILE A 48 -0.38 -1.43 12.18
N VAL A 49 0.87 -1.61 11.78
CA VAL A 49 1.23 -2.54 10.73
C VAL A 49 1.06 -3.96 11.23
N THR A 50 0.30 -4.77 10.51
CA THR A 50 0.08 -6.18 10.86
C THR A 50 0.81 -7.13 9.91
N TYR A 51 1.22 -6.66 8.74
CA TYR A 51 1.94 -7.46 7.77
C TYR A 51 2.69 -6.54 6.80
N VAL A 52 3.88 -6.96 6.40
CA VAL A 52 4.60 -6.35 5.26
C VAL A 52 5.13 -7.49 4.40
N ASN A 53 5.19 -7.26 3.08
CA ASN A 53 5.72 -8.28 2.18
C ASN A 53 7.23 -8.06 1.96
N PRO A 54 7.92 -9.04 1.33
CA PRO A 54 9.36 -8.89 1.08
C PRO A 54 9.73 -7.67 0.25
N ALA A 55 8.88 -7.26 -0.68
CA ALA A 55 9.15 -6.06 -1.48
C ALA A 55 9.16 -4.80 -0.60
N PHE A 56 8.29 -4.74 0.41
CA PHE A 56 8.29 -3.65 1.39
C PHE A 56 9.61 -3.64 2.18
N GLU A 57 10.02 -4.81 2.65
CA GLU A 57 11.26 -4.93 3.41
C GLU A 57 12.45 -4.42 2.61
N LYS A 58 12.49 -4.80 1.35
CA LYS A 58 13.60 -4.43 0.48
C LYS A 58 13.59 -2.94 0.16
N PHE A 59 12.42 -2.39 -0.06
CA PHE A 59 12.30 -0.99 -0.48
C PHE A 59 12.56 -0.02 0.68
N PHE A 60 12.00 -0.29 1.85
CA PHE A 60 12.12 0.62 2.99
C PHE A 60 13.21 0.24 3.98
N GLY A 61 13.72 -0.98 3.90
CA GLY A 61 14.80 -1.43 4.78
C GLY A 61 14.37 -1.94 6.15
N PHE A 62 13.08 -1.98 6.45
CA PHE A 62 12.57 -2.56 7.68
C PHE A 62 12.17 -4.00 7.42
N ASP A 63 12.62 -4.94 8.24
CA ASP A 63 12.12 -6.29 8.11
C ASP A 63 10.76 -6.44 8.80
N GLU A 64 10.12 -7.57 8.59
CA GLU A 64 8.79 -7.80 9.14
C GLU A 64 8.77 -7.67 10.66
N ARG A 65 9.80 -8.14 11.32
CA ARG A 65 9.85 -8.07 12.80
C ARG A 65 9.94 -6.63 13.29
N GLU A 66 10.64 -5.79 12.55
CA GLU A 66 10.78 -4.38 12.90
C GLU A 66 9.50 -3.61 12.60
N ALA A 67 8.79 -3.98 11.55
CA ALA A 67 7.64 -3.21 11.09
C ALA A 67 6.34 -3.59 11.79
N VAL A 68 6.10 -4.89 11.99
CA VAL A 68 4.84 -5.36 12.55
C VAL A 68 4.71 -4.90 14.01
N GLY A 69 3.53 -4.41 14.35
CA GLY A 69 3.26 -3.91 15.68
C GLY A 69 3.54 -2.43 15.87
N ARG A 70 4.05 -1.76 14.84
CA ARG A 70 4.36 -0.33 14.93
C ARG A 70 3.42 0.48 14.06
N PRO A 71 3.10 1.71 14.44
CA PRO A 71 2.30 2.58 13.58
C PRO A 71 3.02 2.88 12.27
N LEU A 72 2.30 2.85 11.16
CA LEU A 72 2.91 3.14 9.87
C LEU A 72 3.49 4.54 9.83
N ALA A 73 2.82 5.51 10.45
CA ALA A 73 3.32 6.87 10.48
C ALA A 73 4.68 6.96 11.17
N ALA A 74 4.88 6.18 12.22
CA ALA A 74 6.16 6.17 12.92
C ALA A 74 7.28 5.54 12.08
N LEU A 75 6.92 4.55 11.26
CA LEU A 75 7.91 3.90 10.41
C LEU A 75 8.32 4.76 9.22
N LEU A 76 7.36 5.33 8.51
CA LEU A 76 7.60 5.92 7.20
C LEU A 76 7.42 7.43 7.13
N PHE A 77 6.68 8.02 8.05
CA PHE A 77 6.28 9.41 7.94
C PHE A 77 6.71 10.25 9.14
N ARG A 78 7.77 9.85 9.81
CA ARG A 78 8.36 10.57 10.94
C ARG A 78 7.34 10.90 12.03
N GLY A 79 6.38 10.01 12.23
CA GLY A 79 5.36 10.18 13.26
C GLY A 79 4.21 11.09 12.89
N ASP A 80 4.13 11.50 11.63
CA ASP A 80 3.06 12.42 11.19
C ASP A 80 1.77 11.63 10.94
N GLU A 81 1.03 11.39 12.00
CA GLU A 81 -0.23 10.67 11.92
C GLU A 81 -1.33 11.48 11.23
N ALA A 82 -1.23 12.80 11.28
CA ALA A 82 -2.19 13.65 10.58
C ALA A 82 -2.09 13.47 9.07
N LEU A 83 -0.88 13.31 8.56
CA LEU A 83 -0.67 13.03 7.14
C LEU A 83 -1.33 11.72 6.75
N LEU A 84 -1.09 10.67 7.53
CA LEU A 84 -1.67 9.36 7.25
C LEU A 84 -3.19 9.39 7.33
N GLN A 85 -3.74 10.08 8.32
CA GLN A 85 -5.19 10.23 8.47
C GLN A 85 -5.79 10.91 7.24
N ARG A 86 -5.13 11.95 6.75
CA ARG A 86 -5.60 12.66 5.55
C ARG A 86 -5.58 11.75 4.32
N VAL A 87 -4.51 10.96 4.17
CA VAL A 87 -4.40 10.03 3.06
C VAL A 87 -5.51 8.98 3.13
N LEU A 88 -5.76 8.45 4.31
CA LEU A 88 -6.82 7.45 4.50
C LEU A 88 -8.20 8.03 4.20
N SER A 89 -8.43 9.30 4.52
CA SER A 89 -9.73 9.92 4.25
C SER A 89 -9.96 10.16 2.77
N GLU A 90 -8.92 10.20 1.97
CA GLU A 90 -9.02 10.39 0.53
C GLU A 90 -9.01 9.08 -0.24
N ALA A 91 -8.86 7.95 0.47
CA ALA A 91 -8.87 6.63 -0.17
C ALA A 91 -10.18 6.42 -0.93
N PRO A 92 -10.14 5.74 -2.08
CA PRO A 92 -9.04 4.93 -2.62
C PRO A 92 -8.11 5.67 -3.58
N CYS A 93 -8.13 6.95 -3.62
CA CYS A 93 -7.26 7.69 -4.54
C CYS A 93 -5.80 7.51 -4.19
N GLY A 94 -4.95 7.47 -5.19
CA GLY A 94 -3.51 7.46 -5.00
C GLY A 94 -3.02 8.84 -4.57
N CYS A 95 -2.09 8.88 -3.64
CA CYS A 95 -1.50 10.12 -3.18
C CYS A 95 0.01 10.05 -3.34
N GLN A 96 0.61 11.16 -3.79
CA GLN A 96 2.06 11.26 -3.91
C GLN A 96 2.60 11.97 -2.69
N LEU A 97 3.58 11.35 -2.04
CA LEU A 97 4.16 11.92 -0.84
C LEU A 97 5.57 11.40 -0.62
N LYS A 98 6.22 11.90 0.42
CA LYS A 98 7.54 11.42 0.80
C LYS A 98 7.42 10.43 1.94
N ALA A 99 8.23 9.39 1.87
CA ALA A 99 8.39 8.46 2.96
C ALA A 99 9.88 8.31 3.26
N TRP A 100 10.20 7.90 4.47
CA TRP A 100 11.59 7.72 4.89
C TRP A 100 11.80 6.27 5.27
N GLY A 101 12.80 5.64 4.65
CA GLY A 101 13.17 4.28 4.99
C GLY A 101 13.99 4.22 6.27
N LYS A 102 14.42 3.02 6.63
CA LYS A 102 15.24 2.80 7.82
C LYS A 102 16.57 3.56 7.76
N ASP A 103 17.07 3.75 6.55
CA ASP A 103 18.31 4.49 6.34
C ASP A 103 18.16 6.01 6.49
N GLY A 104 16.95 6.50 6.73
CA GLY A 104 16.68 7.92 6.86
C GLY A 104 16.58 8.69 5.56
N ALA A 105 16.77 8.03 4.43
CA ALA A 105 16.67 8.68 3.13
C ALA A 105 15.20 8.85 2.72
N ALA A 106 14.89 10.02 2.17
CA ALA A 106 13.54 10.29 1.69
C ALA A 106 13.32 9.62 0.34
N ARG A 107 12.14 9.09 0.15
CA ARG A 107 11.72 8.49 -1.11
C ARG A 107 10.42 9.11 -1.55
N HIS A 108 10.33 9.41 -2.84
CA HIS A 108 9.06 9.87 -3.42
C HIS A 108 8.24 8.66 -3.78
N ILE A 109 7.06 8.54 -3.20
CA ILE A 109 6.20 7.39 -3.41
C ILE A 109 4.80 7.84 -3.79
N GLU A 110 4.10 6.94 -4.43
CA GLU A 110 2.66 7.05 -4.58
C GLU A 110 2.06 5.94 -3.74
N ILE A 111 1.10 6.29 -2.89
CA ILE A 111 0.48 5.34 -1.99
C ILE A 111 -0.95 5.10 -2.45
N ALA A 112 -1.35 3.87 -2.51
CA ALA A 112 -2.71 3.49 -2.84
C ALA A 112 -3.28 2.63 -1.73
N LEU A 113 -4.53 2.87 -1.38
CA LEU A 113 -5.16 2.23 -0.25
C LEU A 113 -6.41 1.49 -0.66
N GLY A 114 -6.62 0.34 -0.05
CA GLY A 114 -7.83 -0.44 -0.23
C GLY A 114 -8.36 -0.88 1.12
N ALA A 115 -9.66 -0.79 1.29
CA ALA A 115 -10.31 -1.21 2.52
C ALA A 115 -10.56 -2.72 2.48
N ILE A 116 -10.22 -3.40 3.56
CA ILE A 116 -10.50 -4.82 3.72
C ILE A 116 -11.62 -4.97 4.74
N ARG A 117 -12.71 -5.58 4.31
CA ARG A 117 -13.89 -5.73 5.14
C ARG A 117 -14.21 -7.20 5.37
N CYS A 118 -14.73 -7.50 6.54
CA CYS A 118 -15.20 -8.85 6.80
C CYS A 118 -16.58 -9.08 6.16
N ALA A 119 -17.12 -10.27 6.34
CA ALA A 119 -18.36 -10.67 5.68
C ALA A 119 -19.55 -9.77 6.03
N ASP A 120 -19.56 -9.20 7.21
CA ASP A 120 -20.66 -8.32 7.65
C ASP A 120 -20.45 -6.86 7.22
N GLY A 121 -19.43 -6.58 6.43
CA GLY A 121 -19.15 -5.23 5.94
C GLY A 121 -18.27 -4.37 6.85
N ARG A 122 -17.89 -4.89 8.01
CA ARG A 122 -17.08 -4.13 8.94
C ARG A 122 -15.64 -4.02 8.44
N LEU A 123 -15.07 -2.82 8.48
CA LEU A 123 -13.70 -2.58 8.10
C LEU A 123 -12.76 -3.20 9.12
N THR A 124 -11.89 -4.08 8.68
CA THR A 124 -10.94 -4.76 9.57
C THR A 124 -9.51 -4.31 9.37
N HIS A 125 -9.13 -4.05 8.14
CA HIS A 125 -7.76 -3.66 7.80
C HIS A 125 -7.75 -2.73 6.62
N TRP A 126 -6.60 -2.07 6.43
CA TRP A 126 -6.29 -1.34 5.20
C TRP A 126 -5.15 -2.06 4.51
N ALA A 127 -5.29 -2.26 3.20
CA ALA A 127 -4.18 -2.70 2.36
C ALA A 127 -3.55 -1.45 1.76
N VAL A 128 -2.23 -1.32 1.92
CA VAL A 128 -1.50 -0.15 1.47
C VAL A 128 -0.42 -0.62 0.51
N SER A 129 -0.45 -0.14 -0.71
CA SER A 129 0.60 -0.41 -1.68
C SER A 129 1.36 0.86 -1.99
N PHE A 130 2.63 0.70 -2.33
CA PHE A 130 3.54 1.81 -2.56
C PHE A 130 4.18 1.66 -3.91
N SER A 131 4.29 2.76 -4.65
CA SER A 131 5.01 2.80 -5.92
C SER A 131 6.13 3.81 -5.80
N ASP A 132 7.31 3.44 -6.30
CA ASP A 132 8.47 4.32 -6.27
C ASP A 132 8.32 5.36 -7.37
N ARG A 133 8.30 6.62 -6.99
CA ARG A 133 8.18 7.75 -7.92
C ARG A 133 9.45 8.57 -7.99
N SER A 134 10.53 8.12 -7.38
CA SER A 134 11.76 8.91 -7.27
C SER A 134 12.36 9.25 -8.62
N GLU A 135 12.38 8.28 -9.53
CA GLU A 135 12.93 8.52 -10.86
C GLU A 135 12.05 9.50 -11.66
N LEU A 136 10.75 9.32 -11.56
CA LEU A 136 9.81 10.23 -12.24
C LEU A 136 9.94 11.65 -11.74
N GLU A 137 10.10 11.82 -10.43
CA GLU A 137 10.30 13.15 -9.85
C GLU A 137 11.63 13.75 -10.28
N ARG A 138 12.67 12.94 -10.34
CA ARG A 138 13.98 13.41 -10.81
C ARG A 138 13.89 13.90 -12.25
N LEU A 139 13.23 13.12 -13.11
CA LEU A 139 13.06 13.49 -14.52
C LEU A 139 12.22 14.75 -14.67
N ARG A 140 11.21 14.90 -13.85
CA ARG A 140 10.37 16.10 -13.86
C ARG A 140 11.17 17.33 -13.50
N THR A 141 11.95 17.25 -12.43
CA THR A 141 12.79 18.36 -11.99
C THR A 141 13.82 18.75 -13.06
N GLU A 142 14.43 17.72 -13.69
CA GLU A 142 15.38 17.94 -14.76
C GLU A 142 14.72 18.65 -15.95
N LEU A 143 13.54 18.24 -16.33
CA LEU A 143 12.80 18.87 -17.40
C LEU A 143 12.44 20.32 -17.08
N GLU A 144 12.02 20.59 -15.85
CA GLU A 144 11.70 21.95 -15.43
C GLU A 144 12.94 22.85 -15.47
N THR A 145 14.09 22.32 -15.07
CA THR A 145 15.35 23.05 -15.13
C THR A 145 15.71 23.39 -16.57
N LEU A 146 15.57 22.43 -17.47
CA LEU A 146 15.85 22.66 -18.89
C LEU A 146 14.91 23.68 -19.50
N ARG A 147 13.63 23.64 -19.13
CA ARG A 147 12.66 24.63 -19.61
C ARG A 147 12.99 26.03 -19.11
N ALA A 148 13.39 26.13 -17.86
CA ALA A 148 13.77 27.42 -17.30
C ALA A 148 15.01 27.98 -17.99
N GLN A 149 15.99 27.15 -18.28
CA GLN A 149 17.18 27.57 -19.03
C GLN A 149 16.84 28.02 -20.43
N ALA A 150 15.95 27.28 -21.11
CA ALA A 150 15.53 27.67 -22.45
C ALA A 150 14.77 28.99 -22.44
N ALA A 151 13.96 29.23 -21.41
CA ALA A 151 13.18 30.46 -21.31
C ALA A 151 14.04 31.68 -21.04
N SER A 152 15.22 31.49 -20.45
CA SER A 152 16.09 32.63 -20.10
C SER A 152 17.03 33.06 -21.23
N VAL A 153 16.99 32.39 -22.36
CA VAL A 153 17.87 32.72 -23.49
C VAL A 153 17.31 33.86 -24.34
#